data_a44479ad3ab2e414375e5244b34d5748
#
_entry.id   a44479ad3ab2e414375e5244b34d5748
#
_cell.length_a   1.000
_cell.length_b   1.000
_cell.length_c   1.000
_cell.angle_alpha   90.00
_cell.angle_beta   90.00
_cell.angle_gamma   90.00
#
_symmetry.space_group_name_H-M   'P 1'
#
loop_
_entity.id
_entity.type
_entity.pdbx_description
1 polymer ?
#
loop_
_entity_poly.entity_id
_entity_poly.type
_entity_poly.pdbx_seq_one_letter_code
_entity_poly.pdbx_strand_id
1 'polypeptide(L)'
;MKKLIHICMLPVLSILMLSACGSAAQTIAAASPEALASGINHSIQSADDSFVTFSTETYWGFTIDNVLHAGEAGDIHYNVYIPESYDGSEPYALFFTLPGYEGLYFQGVAANLQSEEFDFEAQKYHEDMIVVAPQLSDWRETSANQTIALAEYFLKHYNIDPSRVYANGYSGGGETMSIVMGKRPELFTAYLHCSSQWDGDLKVLAESRTPVYLVVGREDEYYGSGPSQKACDTLHQLYQEQGLTDEEISGLLVLDIKERSYFTEKGLNNEHGGGNLFAADEDIMDWLFSKTKRTVLSGTIPAELEYIPEGYTTPAEHPGTLERLDYQTWESLSYEDHTRQLTKTAWVYLPYGYTPDRKYNVMYLSHGGRSNEASMMGTSDDPHEFKHIMDHAIEDGKIQPLIIVLPTYNNTSESDSGNYSLSLRLTGNFHNELVNDLIPAVEFRYSTYAESTDLAGLTASRDHRGFGGFSMGSMNTWHTFEYCLDYFRYFAPSSGGPIGNGAYMADIVNRSSQSPEDFFIFTASGTNDFAYSGFKSGVTAMGETDVFTFADSEVEGNLSFREREGYSHDGNAANEYMYNALRFFWN
;
A
#
# COMPACT_ATOMS: atom_id res chain seq x y z
N MET A 1 -0.19 64.01 24.89
CA MET A 1 -1.07 65.03 24.27
C MET A 1 -1.76 64.37 23.11
N LYS A 2 -3.03 63.97 23.28
CA LYS A 2 -4.22 64.61 22.68
C LYS A 2 -4.17 64.56 21.14
N LYS A 3 -5.09 64.07 20.34
CA LYS A 3 -6.55 63.75 20.42
C LYS A 3 -6.88 63.05 19.08
N LEU A 4 -7.72 62.09 19.05
CA LEU A 4 -9.21 62.01 18.91
C LEU A 4 -9.70 61.98 17.44
N ILE A 5 -10.30 60.87 17.05
CA ILE A 5 -11.71 60.53 16.73
C ILE A 5 -12.25 61.07 15.39
N HIS A 6 -12.84 60.17 14.56
CA HIS A 6 -14.27 60.10 14.19
C HIS A 6 -14.48 58.91 13.21
N ILE A 7 -15.20 58.01 13.53
CA ILE A 7 -16.50 57.34 13.36
C ILE A 7 -17.36 57.96 12.22
N CYS A 8 -17.78 57.13 11.26
CA CYS A 8 -19.13 57.18 10.69
C CYS A 8 -19.60 55.79 10.17
N MET A 9 -20.84 55.53 10.56
CA MET A 9 -21.66 54.33 10.38
C MET A 9 -22.28 54.19 8.98
N LEU A 10 -22.46 52.89 8.54
CA LEU A 10 -23.60 52.15 7.98
C LEU A 10 -24.71 52.89 7.14
N PRO A 11 -25.42 52.26 6.17
CA PRO A 11 -26.29 51.11 6.47
C PRO A 11 -26.40 49.97 5.41
N VAL A 12 -26.78 48.82 5.92
CA VAL A 12 -27.50 47.64 5.46
C VAL A 12 -28.46 47.84 4.25
N LEU A 13 -28.43 46.93 3.30
CA LEU A 13 -29.65 46.49 2.61
C LEU A 13 -29.56 45.00 2.24
N SER A 14 -30.45 44.21 2.85
CA SER A 14 -30.73 42.82 2.55
C SER A 14 -31.56 42.68 1.28
N ILE A 15 -31.21 41.71 0.41
CA ILE A 15 -32.21 41.08 -0.47
C ILE A 15 -31.96 39.58 -0.48
N LEU A 16 -32.93 38.84 0.07
CA LEU A 16 -33.12 37.40 -0.14
C LEU A 16 -33.55 37.15 -1.60
N MET A 17 -32.95 36.14 -2.24
CA MET A 17 -33.70 35.29 -3.20
C MET A 17 -33.26 33.84 -3.04
N LEU A 18 -34.22 33.00 -2.67
CA LEU A 18 -34.18 31.56 -2.82
C LEU A 18 -34.27 31.18 -4.30
N SER A 19 -33.49 30.18 -4.70
CA SER A 19 -34.01 29.11 -5.58
C SER A 19 -33.05 27.93 -5.68
N ALA A 20 -33.53 26.82 -5.19
CA ALA A 20 -33.62 25.47 -5.78
C ALA A 20 -32.35 24.73 -6.16
N CYS A 21 -32.20 23.63 -5.41
CA CYS A 21 -31.58 22.33 -5.69
C CYS A 21 -31.34 21.97 -7.16
N GLY A 22 -30.17 21.41 -7.39
CA GLY A 22 -29.82 20.58 -8.52
C GLY A 22 -28.48 19.94 -8.26
N SER A 23 -28.45 18.85 -7.49
CA SER A 23 -27.28 17.98 -7.35
C SER A 23 -27.07 17.24 -8.65
N ALA A 24 -26.03 17.57 -9.38
CA ALA A 24 -25.46 16.71 -10.41
C ALA A 24 -24.10 16.26 -9.90
N ALA A 25 -24.01 15.00 -9.49
CA ALA A 25 -22.74 14.33 -9.31
C ALA A 25 -22.05 14.27 -10.67
N GLN A 26 -21.03 15.08 -10.89
CA GLN A 26 -20.14 14.93 -12.03
C GLN A 26 -19.02 13.99 -11.60
N THR A 27 -19.04 12.79 -12.18
CA THR A 27 -17.90 11.88 -12.22
C THR A 27 -16.77 12.61 -12.94
N ILE A 28 -15.69 12.92 -12.22
CA ILE A 28 -14.50 13.53 -12.80
C ILE A 28 -13.69 12.38 -13.41
N ALA A 29 -13.72 12.26 -14.73
CA ALA A 29 -12.79 11.42 -15.45
C ALA A 29 -11.37 12.02 -15.33
N ALA A 30 -10.37 11.20 -15.05
CA ALA A 30 -8.97 11.59 -15.10
C ALA A 30 -8.67 12.20 -16.48
N ALA A 31 -7.91 13.31 -16.50
CA ALA A 31 -7.52 13.94 -17.75
C ALA A 31 -6.60 13.01 -18.54
N SER A 32 -6.94 12.71 -19.79
CA SER A 32 -6.08 11.91 -20.66
C SER A 32 -4.80 12.69 -21.04
N PRO A 33 -3.68 12.01 -21.35
CA PRO A 33 -2.45 12.63 -21.82
C PRO A 33 -2.64 13.57 -23.03
N GLU A 34 -3.64 13.30 -23.87
CA GLU A 34 -4.02 14.18 -24.99
C GLU A 34 -4.51 15.57 -24.53
N ALA A 35 -5.11 15.68 -23.34
CA ALA A 35 -5.50 16.97 -22.77
C ALA A 35 -4.27 17.79 -22.31
N LEU A 36 -3.20 17.13 -21.90
CA LEU A 36 -1.92 17.74 -21.52
C LEU A 36 -1.13 18.18 -22.77
N ALA A 37 -1.21 17.40 -23.87
CA ALA A 37 -0.52 17.71 -25.14
C ALA A 37 -1.23 18.78 -25.99
N SER A 38 -2.51 19.07 -25.76
CA SER A 38 -3.32 19.97 -26.61
C SER A 38 -3.24 21.46 -26.27
N GLY A 39 -2.43 21.87 -25.29
CA GLY A 39 -2.23 23.28 -24.92
C GLY A 39 -3.49 24.01 -24.43
N ILE A 40 -4.47 23.27 -23.92
CA ILE A 40 -5.69 23.85 -23.36
C ILE A 40 -5.45 24.12 -21.86
N ASN A 41 -5.57 25.36 -21.43
CA ASN A 41 -5.58 25.71 -20.02
C ASN A 41 -6.76 25.03 -19.32
N HIS A 42 -6.53 23.87 -18.70
CA HIS A 42 -7.50 23.23 -17.84
C HIS A 42 -7.14 23.53 -16.38
N SER A 43 -8.03 24.23 -15.68
CA SER A 43 -8.01 24.26 -14.23
C SER A 43 -8.79 23.04 -13.72
N ILE A 44 -8.11 22.10 -13.07
CA ILE A 44 -8.75 20.97 -12.40
C ILE A 44 -8.97 21.41 -10.95
N GLN A 45 -10.21 21.57 -10.55
CA GLN A 45 -10.57 21.92 -9.18
C GLN A 45 -10.82 20.62 -8.40
N SER A 46 -10.03 20.38 -7.35
CA SER A 46 -10.20 19.24 -6.44
C SER A 46 -11.23 19.53 -5.35
N ALA A 47 -11.67 18.50 -4.63
CA ALA A 47 -12.58 18.66 -3.50
C ALA A 47 -11.97 19.45 -2.31
N ASP A 48 -10.67 19.73 -2.36
CA ASP A 48 -9.88 20.41 -1.32
C ASP A 48 -9.53 21.86 -1.72
N ASP A 49 -10.20 22.44 -2.71
CA ASP A 49 -9.89 23.76 -3.28
C ASP A 49 -8.50 23.89 -3.95
N SER A 50 -7.75 22.82 -4.15
CA SER A 50 -6.49 22.84 -4.89
C SER A 50 -6.73 22.59 -6.39
N PHE A 51 -6.01 23.30 -7.26
CA PHE A 51 -6.05 23.10 -8.70
C PHE A 51 -4.70 23.44 -9.34
N VAL A 52 -4.47 22.95 -10.56
CA VAL A 52 -3.21 23.20 -11.29
C VAL A 52 -3.44 24.10 -12.49
N THR A 53 -2.58 25.09 -12.65
CA THR A 53 -2.38 25.81 -13.90
C THR A 53 -1.23 25.15 -14.64
N PHE A 54 -1.54 24.43 -15.70
CA PHE A 54 -0.54 23.76 -16.54
C PHE A 54 0.13 24.76 -17.49
N SER A 55 1.44 24.64 -17.61
CA SER A 55 2.23 25.34 -18.61
C SER A 55 2.23 24.60 -19.95
N THR A 56 2.54 25.30 -21.03
CA THR A 56 2.80 24.73 -22.36
C THR A 56 4.27 24.79 -22.75
N GLU A 57 5.11 25.36 -21.91
CA GLU A 57 6.54 25.46 -22.15
C GLU A 57 7.23 24.15 -21.77
N THR A 58 8.20 23.73 -22.56
CA THR A 58 8.93 22.48 -22.34
C THR A 58 10.44 22.72 -22.35
N TYR A 59 11.14 21.93 -21.52
CA TYR A 59 12.59 21.88 -21.48
C TYR A 59 13.05 20.42 -21.32
N TRP A 60 13.74 19.88 -22.30
CA TRP A 60 14.27 18.50 -22.30
C TRP A 60 13.25 17.42 -21.88
N GLY A 61 12.02 17.54 -22.37
CA GLY A 61 10.92 16.61 -22.06
C GLY A 61 10.08 16.98 -20.83
N PHE A 62 10.56 17.90 -19.99
CA PHE A 62 9.76 18.42 -18.87
C PHE A 62 8.80 19.51 -19.35
N THR A 63 7.57 19.49 -18.85
CA THR A 63 6.71 20.66 -18.84
C THR A 63 7.14 21.56 -17.69
N ILE A 64 7.54 22.81 -17.99
CA ILE A 64 8.16 23.70 -17.01
C ILE A 64 7.19 24.78 -16.53
N ASP A 65 7.37 25.22 -15.26
CA ASP A 65 6.61 26.28 -14.61
C ASP A 65 5.09 25.99 -14.50
N ASN A 66 4.74 24.75 -14.20
CA ASN A 66 3.39 24.43 -13.75
C ASN A 66 3.17 25.02 -12.36
N VAL A 67 1.93 25.38 -12.02
CA VAL A 67 1.60 25.95 -10.71
C VAL A 67 0.48 25.17 -10.06
N LEU A 68 0.76 24.53 -8.93
CA LEU A 68 -0.25 23.99 -8.04
C LEU A 68 -0.71 25.07 -7.06
N HIS A 69 -1.98 25.43 -7.11
CA HIS A 69 -2.62 26.35 -6.16
C HIS A 69 -3.12 25.53 -4.96
N ALA A 70 -2.33 25.46 -3.89
CA ALA A 70 -2.49 24.51 -2.78
C ALA A 70 -3.08 25.15 -1.50
N GLY A 71 -3.99 26.10 -1.63
CA GLY A 71 -4.67 26.72 -0.50
C GLY A 71 -3.70 27.38 0.50
N GLU A 72 -3.58 26.81 1.72
CA GLU A 72 -2.69 27.36 2.77
C GLU A 72 -1.19 27.25 2.42
N ALA A 73 -0.79 26.28 1.61
CA ALA A 73 0.60 26.13 1.14
C ALA A 73 0.94 27.13 0.03
N GLY A 74 -0.05 27.86 -0.52
CA GLY A 74 0.11 28.88 -1.55
C GLY A 74 0.33 28.31 -2.95
N ASP A 75 0.91 29.14 -3.82
CA ASP A 75 1.25 28.75 -5.19
C ASP A 75 2.59 28.02 -5.20
N ILE A 76 2.60 26.81 -5.78
CA ILE A 76 3.77 25.95 -5.83
C ILE A 76 4.18 25.77 -7.28
N HIS A 77 5.30 26.37 -7.67
CA HIS A 77 5.88 26.20 -8.99
C HIS A 77 6.64 24.87 -9.08
N TYR A 78 6.46 24.14 -10.16
CA TYR A 78 7.16 22.87 -10.38
C TYR A 78 7.33 22.54 -11.86
N ASN A 79 8.36 21.76 -12.14
CA ASN A 79 8.58 21.17 -13.45
C ASN A 79 8.28 19.68 -13.35
N VAL A 80 7.73 19.09 -14.42
CA VAL A 80 7.34 17.67 -14.40
C VAL A 80 7.68 17.00 -15.73
N TYR A 81 8.29 15.84 -15.65
CA TYR A 81 8.41 14.88 -16.72
C TYR A 81 7.38 13.77 -16.53
N ILE A 82 6.54 13.58 -17.53
CA ILE A 82 5.58 12.49 -17.60
C ILE A 82 5.93 11.70 -18.86
N PRO A 83 6.29 10.40 -18.78
CA PRO A 83 6.58 9.58 -19.94
C PRO A 83 5.43 9.57 -20.94
N GLU A 84 5.73 9.54 -22.24
CA GLU A 84 4.70 9.46 -23.31
C GLU A 84 3.82 8.20 -23.20
N SER A 85 4.33 7.15 -22.53
CA SER A 85 3.61 5.91 -22.27
C SER A 85 2.57 6.02 -21.13
N TYR A 86 2.61 7.09 -20.33
CA TYR A 86 1.66 7.25 -19.22
C TYR A 86 0.27 7.62 -19.74
N ASP A 87 -0.68 6.72 -19.55
CA ASP A 87 -2.10 6.95 -19.88
C ASP A 87 -3.02 6.82 -18.64
N GLY A 88 -2.43 6.58 -17.46
CA GLY A 88 -3.14 6.41 -16.20
C GLY A 88 -3.70 5.00 -15.97
N SER A 89 -3.52 4.06 -16.89
CA SER A 89 -4.02 2.68 -16.75
C SER A 89 -3.16 1.83 -15.81
N GLU A 90 -1.84 2.04 -15.83
CA GLU A 90 -0.88 1.34 -14.98
C GLU A 90 -0.24 2.28 -13.95
N PRO A 91 0.11 1.78 -12.74
CA PRO A 91 0.74 2.59 -11.71
C PRO A 91 2.22 2.85 -12.03
N TYR A 92 2.63 4.12 -12.03
CA TYR A 92 4.00 4.56 -12.30
C TYR A 92 4.76 4.89 -11.01
N ALA A 93 6.08 4.74 -11.05
CA ALA A 93 6.95 5.26 -10.01
C ALA A 93 6.92 6.80 -10.00
N LEU A 94 7.23 7.41 -8.84
CA LEU A 94 7.28 8.85 -8.66
C LEU A 94 8.62 9.25 -8.04
N PHE A 95 9.30 10.22 -8.62
CA PHE A 95 10.56 10.74 -8.09
C PHE A 95 10.51 12.24 -7.89
N PHE A 96 10.84 12.70 -6.69
CA PHE A 96 10.99 14.11 -6.33
C PHE A 96 12.46 14.48 -6.25
N THR A 97 12.88 15.52 -6.96
CA THR A 97 14.24 16.07 -6.90
C THR A 97 14.24 17.50 -6.42
N LEU A 98 14.87 17.76 -5.27
CA LEU A 98 14.94 19.07 -4.66
C LEU A 98 16.35 19.66 -4.85
N PRO A 99 16.45 20.85 -5.49
CA PRO A 99 17.72 21.44 -5.89
C PRO A 99 18.44 22.15 -4.75
N GLY A 100 19.73 22.41 -4.96
CA GLY A 100 20.48 23.37 -4.18
C GLY A 100 20.13 24.83 -4.51
N TYR A 101 20.98 25.76 -4.03
CA TYR A 101 20.78 27.21 -4.19
C TYR A 101 20.63 27.64 -5.64
N GLU A 102 21.37 27.06 -6.57
CA GLU A 102 21.36 27.44 -7.98
C GLU A 102 20.06 27.05 -8.69
N GLY A 103 19.28 26.11 -8.14
CA GLY A 103 17.99 25.66 -8.66
C GLY A 103 16.77 26.37 -8.05
N LEU A 104 16.94 27.32 -7.12
CA LEU A 104 15.81 28.05 -6.55
C LEU A 104 15.09 28.92 -7.61
N TYR A 105 13.78 29.15 -7.41
CA TYR A 105 12.91 29.81 -8.39
C TYR A 105 13.42 31.21 -8.84
N PHE A 106 14.03 31.96 -7.94
CA PHE A 106 14.57 33.28 -8.29
C PHE A 106 15.82 33.24 -9.21
N GLN A 107 16.47 32.09 -9.35
CA GLN A 107 17.57 31.90 -10.30
C GLN A 107 17.06 31.72 -11.74
N GLY A 108 15.78 31.43 -11.92
CA GLY A 108 15.11 31.35 -13.21
C GLY A 108 14.18 30.13 -13.30
N VAL A 109 13.22 30.22 -14.19
CA VAL A 109 12.35 29.11 -14.54
C VAL A 109 13.21 27.95 -15.06
N ALA A 110 12.96 26.74 -14.57
CA ALA A 110 13.72 25.54 -14.87
C ALA A 110 15.21 25.57 -14.46
N ALA A 111 15.65 26.48 -13.61
CA ALA A 111 17.02 26.48 -13.08
C ALA A 111 17.34 25.18 -12.30
N ASN A 112 16.35 24.62 -11.62
CA ASN A 112 16.45 23.33 -10.91
C ASN A 112 16.71 22.12 -11.82
N LEU A 113 16.38 22.19 -13.11
CA LEU A 113 16.69 21.15 -14.09
C LEU A 113 18.11 21.28 -14.69
N GLN A 114 18.87 22.28 -14.29
CA GLN A 114 20.16 22.63 -14.90
C GLN A 114 21.34 22.48 -13.92
N SER A 115 21.08 22.10 -12.66
CA SER A 115 22.11 22.11 -11.62
C SER A 115 22.73 20.75 -11.36
N GLU A 116 22.01 19.79 -10.84
CA GLU A 116 22.60 18.53 -10.34
C GLU A 116 22.27 17.28 -11.19
N GLU A 117 21.40 17.41 -12.19
CA GLU A 117 21.05 16.39 -13.19
C GLU A 117 20.34 15.12 -12.64
N PHE A 118 19.91 15.09 -11.38
CA PHE A 118 19.18 13.94 -10.80
C PHE A 118 17.89 13.63 -11.55
N ASP A 119 17.23 14.65 -12.05
CA ASP A 119 15.99 14.60 -12.83
C ASP A 119 16.16 13.85 -14.18
N PHE A 120 17.31 14.00 -14.83
CA PHE A 120 17.63 13.32 -16.07
C PHE A 120 18.21 11.91 -15.84
N GLU A 121 19.09 11.77 -14.85
CA GLU A 121 19.70 10.48 -14.54
C GLU A 121 18.67 9.47 -14.02
N ALA A 122 17.69 9.91 -13.21
CA ALA A 122 16.63 9.08 -12.68
C ALA A 122 15.81 8.35 -13.77
N GLN A 123 15.59 8.99 -14.93
CA GLN A 123 14.83 8.40 -16.05
C GLN A 123 15.47 7.13 -16.64
N LYS A 124 16.73 6.83 -16.31
CA LYS A 124 17.43 5.63 -16.77
C LYS A 124 17.08 4.37 -15.98
N TYR A 125 16.48 4.54 -14.79
CA TYR A 125 16.22 3.44 -13.86
C TYR A 125 14.84 2.83 -14.01
N HIS A 126 13.83 3.64 -14.33
CA HIS A 126 12.46 3.18 -14.58
C HIS A 126 11.86 3.91 -15.78
N GLU A 127 11.49 3.18 -16.82
CA GLU A 127 10.79 3.74 -17.99
C GLU A 127 9.37 4.24 -17.61
N ASP A 128 8.79 3.68 -16.55
CA ASP A 128 7.48 3.99 -15.98
C ASP A 128 7.59 4.92 -14.75
N MET A 129 8.36 6.02 -14.85
CA MET A 129 8.54 6.95 -13.74
C MET A 129 8.18 8.39 -14.10
N ILE A 130 7.34 9.02 -13.30
CA ILE A 130 7.07 10.46 -13.32
C ILE A 130 8.14 11.14 -12.46
N VAL A 131 8.76 12.20 -12.99
CA VAL A 131 9.77 12.99 -12.27
C VAL A 131 9.24 14.39 -11.99
N VAL A 132 9.22 14.80 -10.72
CA VAL A 132 8.75 16.09 -10.24
C VAL A 132 9.92 16.88 -9.67
N ALA A 133 10.17 18.05 -10.22
CA ALA A 133 11.20 18.98 -9.78
C ALA A 133 10.55 20.27 -9.26
N PRO A 134 10.28 20.42 -7.93
CA PRO A 134 9.72 21.61 -7.36
C PRO A 134 10.67 22.80 -7.54
N GLN A 135 10.12 23.97 -7.89
CA GLN A 135 10.86 25.23 -7.95
C GLN A 135 10.68 25.99 -6.64
N LEU A 136 11.48 25.69 -5.65
CA LEU A 136 11.37 26.22 -4.29
C LEU A 136 11.81 27.69 -4.22
N SER A 137 11.21 28.45 -3.29
CA SER A 137 11.56 29.86 -3.02
C SER A 137 12.60 29.99 -1.91
N ASP A 138 12.67 29.01 -1.03
CA ASP A 138 13.65 28.89 0.06
C ASP A 138 13.95 27.40 0.33
N TRP A 139 14.57 27.06 1.42
CA TRP A 139 14.85 25.67 1.87
C TRP A 139 14.47 25.42 3.32
N ARG A 140 13.32 25.94 3.77
CA ARG A 140 12.80 25.79 5.14
C ARG A 140 11.37 25.27 5.17
N GLU A 141 10.68 25.53 6.26
CA GLU A 141 9.33 25.04 6.55
C GLU A 141 8.31 25.32 5.44
N THR A 142 8.35 26.48 4.81
CA THR A 142 7.44 26.82 3.71
C THR A 142 7.62 25.88 2.55
N SER A 143 8.86 25.72 2.07
CA SER A 143 9.17 24.82 0.96
C SER A 143 8.98 23.35 1.32
N ALA A 144 9.20 22.95 2.58
CA ALA A 144 8.90 21.60 3.04
C ALA A 144 7.39 21.32 3.00
N ASN A 145 6.54 22.24 3.49
CA ASN A 145 5.09 22.07 3.42
C ASN A 145 4.58 22.08 1.96
N GLN A 146 5.18 22.89 1.10
CA GLN A 146 4.89 22.92 -0.34
C GLN A 146 5.26 21.59 -1.01
N THR A 147 6.40 21.01 -0.67
CA THR A 147 6.83 19.70 -1.19
C THR A 147 5.87 18.59 -0.74
N ILE A 148 5.43 18.60 0.53
CA ILE A 148 4.42 17.66 1.05
C ILE A 148 3.11 17.81 0.25
N ALA A 149 2.59 19.03 0.11
CA ALA A 149 1.34 19.26 -0.63
C ALA A 149 1.44 18.82 -2.09
N LEU A 150 2.59 19.03 -2.73
CA LEU A 150 2.82 18.58 -4.10
C LEU A 150 2.91 17.06 -4.19
N ALA A 151 3.55 16.38 -3.24
CA ALA A 151 3.60 14.92 -3.18
C ALA A 151 2.20 14.31 -2.99
N GLU A 152 1.42 14.84 -2.06
CA GLU A 152 0.02 14.43 -1.83
C GLU A 152 -0.85 14.65 -3.08
N TYR A 153 -0.64 15.77 -3.79
CA TYR A 153 -1.33 16.04 -5.04
C TYR A 153 -1.05 14.97 -6.10
N PHE A 154 0.22 14.62 -6.33
CA PHE A 154 0.57 13.58 -7.32
C PHE A 154 0.04 12.21 -6.93
N LEU A 155 0.17 11.81 -5.67
CA LEU A 155 -0.36 10.53 -5.15
C LEU A 155 -1.89 10.43 -5.28
N LYS A 156 -2.61 11.55 -5.22
CA LYS A 156 -4.07 11.58 -5.32
C LYS A 156 -4.58 11.63 -6.76
N HIS A 157 -3.88 12.31 -7.67
CA HIS A 157 -4.38 12.66 -9.00
C HIS A 157 -3.75 11.88 -10.15
N TYR A 158 -2.65 11.17 -9.89
CA TYR A 158 -1.99 10.31 -10.86
C TYR A 158 -2.05 8.87 -10.39
N ASN A 159 -2.03 7.91 -11.32
CA ASN A 159 -1.92 6.49 -10.96
C ASN A 159 -0.45 6.20 -10.61
N ILE A 160 -0.12 6.38 -9.34
CA ILE A 160 1.23 6.17 -8.78
C ILE A 160 1.25 4.89 -7.98
N ASP A 161 2.32 4.11 -8.14
CA ASP A 161 2.65 3.01 -7.26
C ASP A 161 3.20 3.56 -5.93
N PRO A 162 2.45 3.48 -4.83
CA PRO A 162 2.88 4.05 -3.55
C PRO A 162 4.10 3.33 -2.95
N SER A 163 4.46 2.16 -3.47
CA SER A 163 5.67 1.43 -3.09
C SER A 163 6.93 1.93 -3.79
N ARG A 164 6.81 2.81 -4.82
CA ARG A 164 7.90 3.33 -5.63
C ARG A 164 7.88 4.86 -5.70
N VAL A 165 7.87 5.51 -4.53
CA VAL A 165 7.92 6.98 -4.40
C VAL A 165 9.26 7.39 -3.81
N TYR A 166 10.12 7.96 -4.62
CA TYR A 166 11.49 8.27 -4.26
C TYR A 166 11.72 9.77 -4.15
N ALA A 167 12.73 10.17 -3.38
CA ALA A 167 13.15 11.55 -3.33
C ALA A 167 14.66 11.70 -3.19
N ASN A 168 15.21 12.79 -3.74
CA ASN A 168 16.51 13.30 -3.33
C ASN A 168 16.44 14.77 -2.94
N GLY A 169 17.40 15.20 -2.16
CA GLY A 169 17.62 16.59 -1.85
C GLY A 169 19.10 16.91 -1.79
N TYR A 170 19.53 17.92 -2.55
CA TYR A 170 20.92 18.34 -2.62
C TYR A 170 21.11 19.70 -1.94
N SER A 171 22.14 19.85 -1.10
CA SER A 171 22.45 21.11 -0.42
C SER A 171 21.22 21.70 0.30
N GLY A 172 20.76 22.91 -0.02
CA GLY A 172 19.54 23.48 0.55
C GLY A 172 18.27 22.66 0.29
N GLY A 173 18.19 21.93 -0.85
CA GLY A 173 17.14 20.94 -1.10
C GLY A 173 17.18 19.78 -0.12
N GLY A 174 18.38 19.40 0.34
CA GLY A 174 18.55 18.40 1.40
C GLY A 174 18.06 18.90 2.77
N GLU A 175 18.31 20.16 3.12
CA GLU A 175 17.70 20.78 4.32
C GLU A 175 16.17 20.69 4.26
N THR A 176 15.57 21.13 3.14
CA THR A 176 14.13 21.07 2.91
C THR A 176 13.58 19.65 3.01
N MET A 177 14.19 18.71 2.30
CA MET A 177 13.72 17.33 2.25
C MET A 177 13.89 16.63 3.61
N SER A 178 14.93 16.99 4.40
CA SER A 178 15.08 16.47 5.76
C SER A 178 13.92 16.90 6.67
N ILE A 179 13.40 18.14 6.51
CA ILE A 179 12.20 18.59 7.22
C ILE A 179 10.96 17.80 6.76
N VAL A 180 10.82 17.56 5.45
CA VAL A 180 9.74 16.71 4.92
C VAL A 180 9.79 15.32 5.56
N MET A 181 10.97 14.70 5.60
CA MET A 181 11.19 13.38 6.22
C MET A 181 10.98 13.39 7.74
N GLY A 182 11.15 14.52 8.40
CA GLY A 182 10.83 14.70 9.81
C GLY A 182 9.32 14.92 10.09
N LYS A 183 8.48 15.05 9.05
CA LYS A 183 7.03 15.28 9.16
C LYS A 183 6.19 14.17 8.52
N ARG A 184 6.53 13.77 7.30
CA ARG A 184 5.75 12.88 6.44
C ARG A 184 6.65 11.87 5.71
N PRO A 185 7.51 11.12 6.44
CA PRO A 185 8.39 10.13 5.82
C PRO A 185 7.62 9.03 5.10
N GLU A 186 6.40 8.75 5.56
CA GLU A 186 5.53 7.71 4.98
C GLU A 186 5.07 8.00 3.55
N LEU A 187 5.22 9.21 3.05
CA LEU A 187 4.96 9.53 1.64
C LEU A 187 6.01 8.93 0.69
N PHE A 188 7.19 8.58 1.20
CA PHE A 188 8.34 8.19 0.38
C PHE A 188 8.81 6.77 0.67
N THR A 189 9.26 6.08 -0.37
CA THR A 189 9.83 4.73 -0.31
C THR A 189 11.27 4.76 0.15
N ALA A 190 12.05 5.72 -0.34
CA ALA A 190 13.45 5.93 0.07
C ALA A 190 13.86 7.39 -0.20
N TYR A 191 14.87 7.84 0.51
CA TYR A 191 15.40 9.18 0.41
C TYR A 191 16.93 9.20 0.26
N LEU A 192 17.41 9.97 -0.71
CA LEU A 192 18.83 10.25 -0.95
C LEU A 192 19.18 11.67 -0.49
N HIS A 193 19.97 11.79 0.57
CA HIS A 193 20.40 13.05 1.19
C HIS A 193 21.82 13.40 0.74
N CYS A 194 21.97 14.46 -0.05
CA CYS A 194 23.22 14.78 -0.72
C CYS A 194 23.83 16.09 -0.21
N SER A 195 25.09 16.06 0.23
CA SER A 195 25.89 17.24 0.61
C SER A 195 25.12 18.30 1.39
N SER A 196 24.48 17.90 2.49
CA SER A 196 23.57 18.76 3.25
C SER A 196 23.64 18.48 4.75
N GLN A 197 23.02 19.38 5.53
CA GLN A 197 22.73 19.15 6.94
C GLN A 197 21.32 18.61 7.14
N TRP A 198 21.07 17.98 8.27
CA TRP A 198 19.76 17.46 8.63
C TRP A 198 19.05 18.38 9.61
N ASP A 199 17.89 18.93 9.20
CA ASP A 199 17.10 19.87 9.99
C ASP A 199 15.77 19.28 10.50
N GLY A 200 15.35 18.11 10.00
CA GLY A 200 14.11 17.45 10.38
C GLY A 200 14.19 16.62 11.66
N ASP A 201 13.02 16.13 12.13
CA ASP A 201 12.94 15.26 13.30
C ASP A 201 13.36 13.82 12.93
N LEU A 202 14.55 13.42 13.37
CA LEU A 202 15.09 12.09 13.14
C LEU A 202 14.30 10.97 13.86
N LYS A 203 13.56 11.31 14.92
CA LYS A 203 12.75 10.33 15.63
C LYS A 203 11.54 9.89 14.78
N VAL A 204 10.85 10.83 14.15
CA VAL A 204 9.74 10.54 13.24
C VAL A 204 10.21 9.68 12.07
N LEU A 205 11.37 10.01 11.50
CA LEU A 205 11.99 9.20 10.45
C LEU A 205 12.32 7.79 10.92
N ALA A 206 12.94 7.65 12.10
CA ALA A 206 13.28 6.35 12.66
C ALA A 206 12.04 5.48 12.95
N GLU A 207 10.96 6.08 13.42
CA GLU A 207 9.69 5.39 13.64
C GLU A 207 9.06 4.86 12.33
N SER A 208 9.22 5.59 11.22
CA SER A 208 8.71 5.18 9.90
C SER A 208 9.58 4.11 9.23
N ARG A 209 10.83 3.97 9.64
CA ARG A 209 11.83 3.09 9.01
C ARG A 209 12.02 3.34 7.51
N THR A 210 11.74 4.56 7.04
CA THR A 210 11.97 4.91 5.64
C THR A 210 13.48 4.91 5.35
N PRO A 211 13.97 4.13 4.36
CA PRO A 211 15.38 4.04 4.05
C PRO A 211 16.00 5.37 3.64
N VAL A 212 17.21 5.64 4.14
CA VAL A 212 17.96 6.87 3.84
C VAL A 212 19.39 6.57 3.47
N TYR A 213 19.84 7.15 2.37
CA TYR A 213 21.24 7.17 1.96
C TYR A 213 21.79 8.59 2.12
N LEU A 214 22.80 8.78 2.96
CA LEU A 214 23.49 10.05 3.14
C LEU A 214 24.82 10.00 2.36
N VAL A 215 24.99 10.89 1.38
CA VAL A 215 26.24 11.03 0.62
C VAL A 215 26.80 12.44 0.74
N VAL A 216 28.10 12.54 1.00
CA VAL A 216 28.79 13.82 1.17
C VAL A 216 30.28 13.68 0.90
N GLY A 217 30.92 14.74 0.41
CA GLY A 217 32.38 14.83 0.37
C GLY A 217 32.96 14.93 1.77
N ARG A 218 34.13 14.28 2.00
CA ARG A 218 34.81 14.32 3.31
C ARG A 218 35.15 15.73 3.76
N GLU A 219 35.56 16.55 2.83
CA GLU A 219 35.96 17.94 3.06
C GLU A 219 35.03 18.91 2.30
N ASP A 220 33.73 18.53 2.19
CA ASP A 220 32.69 19.40 1.58
C ASP A 220 32.85 20.83 2.10
N GLU A 221 33.05 21.77 1.19
CA GLU A 221 33.48 23.13 1.51
C GLU A 221 32.38 23.96 2.18
N TYR A 222 31.09 23.47 2.18
CA TYR A 222 30.00 24.20 2.76
C TYR A 222 29.55 23.64 4.11
N TYR A 223 29.22 22.36 4.17
CA TYR A 223 28.74 21.71 5.40
C TYR A 223 29.81 20.84 6.07
N GLY A 224 30.80 20.35 5.31
CA GLY A 224 31.63 19.23 5.73
C GLY A 224 30.85 17.93 5.89
N SER A 225 31.51 16.85 6.23
CA SER A 225 30.87 15.54 6.47
C SER A 225 30.25 15.39 7.88
N GLY A 226 30.51 16.31 8.79
CA GLY A 226 30.10 16.22 10.21
C GLY A 226 28.58 16.17 10.41
N PRO A 227 27.76 17.00 9.78
CA PRO A 227 26.31 16.96 9.91
C PRO A 227 25.70 15.62 9.45
N SER A 228 26.13 15.08 8.31
CA SER A 228 25.65 13.78 7.81
C SER A 228 26.08 12.63 8.73
N GLN A 229 27.33 12.65 9.24
CA GLN A 229 27.79 11.68 10.24
C GLN A 229 26.93 11.72 11.50
N LYS A 230 26.64 12.92 12.02
CA LYS A 230 25.80 13.10 13.23
C LYS A 230 24.39 12.58 13.00
N ALA A 231 23.76 12.85 11.85
CA ALA A 231 22.44 12.37 11.52
C ALA A 231 22.43 10.83 11.46
N CYS A 232 23.42 10.24 10.78
CA CYS A 232 23.59 8.79 10.72
C CYS A 232 23.76 8.16 12.11
N ASP A 233 24.67 8.68 12.95
CA ASP A 233 24.91 8.17 14.30
C ASP A 233 23.63 8.23 15.16
N THR A 234 22.85 9.30 15.02
CA THR A 234 21.59 9.48 15.76
C THR A 234 20.53 8.48 15.29
N LEU A 235 20.35 8.30 13.97
CA LEU A 235 19.42 7.32 13.43
C LEU A 235 19.81 5.90 13.82
N HIS A 236 21.09 5.56 13.73
CA HIS A 236 21.59 4.26 14.13
C HIS A 236 21.26 3.95 15.60
N GLN A 237 21.47 4.93 16.49
CA GLN A 237 21.11 4.79 17.91
C GLN A 237 19.58 4.61 18.08
N LEU A 238 18.75 5.39 17.38
CA LEU A 238 17.28 5.29 17.47
C LEU A 238 16.79 3.92 16.98
N TYR A 239 17.37 3.38 15.92
CA TYR A 239 17.06 2.03 15.43
C TYR A 239 17.48 0.94 16.42
N GLN A 240 18.66 1.07 17.06
CA GLN A 240 19.08 0.15 18.12
C GLN A 240 18.13 0.21 19.34
N GLU A 241 17.66 1.40 19.71
CA GLU A 241 16.65 1.59 20.78
C GLU A 241 15.31 0.93 20.44
N GLN A 242 14.99 0.78 19.15
CA GLN A 242 13.83 0.03 18.65
C GLN A 242 14.09 -1.49 18.53
N GLY A 243 15.28 -1.95 18.85
CA GLY A 243 15.65 -3.36 18.84
C GLY A 243 16.16 -3.91 17.52
N LEU A 244 16.42 -3.05 16.51
CA LEU A 244 16.97 -3.50 15.23
C LEU A 244 18.41 -3.96 15.37
N THR A 245 18.77 -5.00 14.64
CA THR A 245 20.15 -5.48 14.49
C THR A 245 20.96 -4.58 13.55
N ASP A 246 22.29 -4.64 13.63
CA ASP A 246 23.15 -3.88 12.70
C ASP A 246 22.93 -4.27 11.23
N GLU A 247 22.52 -5.51 10.95
CA GLU A 247 22.18 -5.98 9.60
C GLU A 247 20.90 -5.31 9.09
N GLU A 248 19.84 -5.28 9.89
CA GLU A 248 18.58 -4.57 9.55
C GLU A 248 18.82 -3.07 9.39
N ILE A 249 19.62 -2.46 10.27
CA ILE A 249 19.97 -1.04 10.17
C ILE A 249 20.72 -0.75 8.86
N SER A 250 21.63 -1.63 8.44
CA SER A 250 22.38 -1.45 7.17
C SER A 250 21.48 -1.46 5.93
N GLY A 251 20.32 -2.12 6.00
CA GLY A 251 19.29 -2.08 4.96
C GLY A 251 18.56 -0.74 4.87
N LEU A 252 18.45 -0.03 6.00
CA LEU A 252 17.71 1.23 6.12
C LEU A 252 18.59 2.47 6.04
N LEU A 253 19.85 2.39 6.46
CA LEU A 253 20.70 3.55 6.67
C LEU A 253 22.10 3.33 6.07
N VAL A 254 22.45 4.21 5.13
CA VAL A 254 23.79 4.23 4.54
C VAL A 254 24.41 5.61 4.74
N LEU A 255 25.67 5.64 5.15
CA LEU A 255 26.49 6.85 5.15
C LEU A 255 27.68 6.63 4.23
N ASP A 256 27.73 7.37 3.14
CA ASP A 256 28.78 7.34 2.13
C ASP A 256 29.57 8.65 2.14
N ILE A 257 30.74 8.63 2.75
CA ILE A 257 31.65 9.78 2.79
C ILE A 257 32.69 9.60 1.69
N LYS A 258 32.46 10.27 0.56
CA LYS A 258 33.36 10.23 -0.61
C LYS A 258 34.70 10.92 -0.30
N GLU A 259 35.79 10.26 -0.65
CA GLU A 259 37.11 10.84 -0.54
C GLU A 259 37.36 11.87 -1.65
N ARG A 260 38.30 12.82 -1.41
CA ARG A 260 38.63 13.88 -2.38
C ARG A 260 38.97 13.35 -3.77
N SER A 261 39.58 12.15 -3.87
CA SER A 261 39.89 11.51 -5.15
C SER A 261 38.67 11.26 -6.02
N TYR A 262 37.52 10.93 -5.41
CA TYR A 262 36.24 10.74 -6.14
C TYR A 262 35.88 11.97 -6.99
N PHE A 263 36.10 13.16 -6.49
CA PHE A 263 35.83 14.42 -7.18
C PHE A 263 36.97 14.82 -8.14
N THR A 264 38.23 14.76 -7.68
CA THR A 264 39.37 15.22 -8.47
C THR A 264 39.67 14.34 -9.68
N GLU A 265 39.45 13.05 -9.61
CA GLU A 265 39.58 12.14 -10.76
C GLU A 265 38.54 12.44 -11.87
N LYS A 266 37.42 13.05 -11.50
CA LYS A 266 36.39 13.52 -12.42
C LYS A 266 36.51 15.01 -12.76
N GLY A 267 37.60 15.65 -12.35
CA GLY A 267 37.98 17.02 -12.72
C GLY A 267 37.37 18.09 -11.83
N LEU A 268 36.71 17.75 -10.70
CA LEU A 268 36.17 18.69 -9.74
C LEU A 268 37.14 18.96 -8.60
N ASN A 269 37.35 20.22 -8.25
CA ASN A 269 38.17 20.65 -7.12
C ASN A 269 37.35 21.11 -5.91
N ASN A 270 36.03 21.16 -6.03
CA ASN A 270 35.06 21.50 -4.99
C ASN A 270 34.22 20.28 -4.70
N GLU A 271 34.24 19.76 -3.49
CA GLU A 271 33.50 18.56 -3.13
C GLU A 271 32.02 18.86 -2.97
N HIS A 272 31.66 20.09 -2.52
CA HIS A 272 30.28 20.53 -2.43
C HIS A 272 29.60 20.62 -3.82
N GLY A 273 30.33 20.93 -4.87
CA GLY A 273 29.82 21.02 -6.23
C GLY A 273 29.60 19.67 -6.94
N GLY A 274 29.65 18.55 -6.22
CA GLY A 274 29.62 17.20 -6.78
C GLY A 274 28.23 16.58 -6.99
N GLY A 275 27.15 17.35 -6.99
CA GLY A 275 25.78 16.82 -7.12
C GLY A 275 25.58 15.96 -8.36
N ASN A 276 26.04 16.41 -9.51
CA ASN A 276 25.97 15.66 -10.77
C ASN A 276 26.83 14.38 -10.79
N LEU A 277 27.85 14.30 -9.94
CA LEU A 277 28.62 13.08 -9.81
C LEU A 277 27.87 12.02 -8.99
N PHE A 278 27.11 12.45 -7.99
CA PHE A 278 26.24 11.55 -7.22
C PHE A 278 25.07 11.06 -8.06
N ALA A 279 24.46 11.95 -8.87
CA ALA A 279 23.41 11.58 -9.81
C ALA A 279 23.88 10.56 -10.86
N ALA A 280 25.15 10.66 -11.31
CA ALA A 280 25.74 9.73 -12.28
C ALA A 280 26.41 8.50 -11.63
N ASP A 281 26.38 8.35 -10.32
CA ASP A 281 26.97 7.22 -9.58
C ASP A 281 25.94 6.09 -9.52
N GLU A 282 26.18 5.03 -10.28
CA GLU A 282 25.27 3.88 -10.40
C GLU A 282 25.03 3.21 -9.03
N ASP A 283 26.04 3.09 -8.16
CA ASP A 283 25.89 2.45 -6.85
C ASP A 283 24.91 3.25 -5.95
N ILE A 284 24.93 4.58 -6.03
CA ILE A 284 24.03 5.47 -5.27
C ILE A 284 22.61 5.38 -5.80
N MET A 285 22.45 5.49 -7.12
CA MET A 285 21.14 5.54 -7.74
C MET A 285 20.47 4.16 -7.78
N ASP A 286 21.23 3.08 -7.98
CA ASP A 286 20.73 1.70 -7.85
C ASP A 286 20.23 1.45 -6.42
N TRP A 287 20.96 1.91 -5.39
CA TRP A 287 20.48 1.79 -4.03
C TRP A 287 19.12 2.48 -3.84
N LEU A 288 18.94 3.70 -4.35
CA LEU A 288 17.70 4.45 -4.21
C LEU A 288 16.54 3.74 -4.91
N PHE A 289 16.71 3.41 -6.20
CA PHE A 289 15.64 2.88 -7.03
C PHE A 289 15.40 1.36 -6.87
N SER A 290 16.32 0.64 -6.20
CA SER A 290 16.08 -0.75 -5.78
C SER A 290 15.16 -0.88 -4.57
N LYS A 291 14.92 0.21 -3.83
CA LYS A 291 14.05 0.15 -2.66
C LYS A 291 12.59 0.06 -3.08
N THR A 292 11.86 -0.81 -2.38
CA THR A 292 10.41 -0.90 -2.50
C THR A 292 9.83 -0.69 -1.11
N LYS A 293 8.93 0.24 -0.98
CA LYS A 293 8.24 0.46 0.28
C LYS A 293 7.21 -0.64 0.45
N ARG A 294 7.18 -1.21 1.65
CA ARG A 294 6.03 -2.02 2.01
C ARG A 294 4.77 -1.17 1.90
N THR A 295 3.93 -1.49 0.93
CA THR A 295 2.62 -0.87 0.84
C THR A 295 1.76 -1.41 1.98
N VAL A 296 1.40 -0.56 2.93
CA VAL A 296 0.37 -0.90 3.91
C VAL A 296 -0.96 -0.86 3.17
N LEU A 297 -1.51 -2.03 2.91
CA LEU A 297 -2.77 -2.19 2.16
C LEU A 297 -3.97 -2.37 3.10
N SER A 298 -3.75 -2.25 4.42
CA SER A 298 -4.78 -2.48 5.42
C SER A 298 -5.05 -1.26 6.29
N GLY A 299 -6.25 -1.20 6.83
CA GLY A 299 -6.65 -0.24 7.84
C GLY A 299 -6.13 -0.61 9.24
N THR A 300 -6.66 0.06 10.26
CA THR A 300 -6.42 -0.28 11.67
C THR A 300 -7.58 -1.11 12.22
N ILE A 301 -7.25 -2.21 12.90
CA ILE A 301 -8.23 -3.11 13.53
C ILE A 301 -8.74 -2.45 14.83
N PRO A 302 -10.05 -2.22 15.00
CA PRO A 302 -10.60 -1.76 16.26
C PRO A 302 -10.30 -2.72 17.43
N ALA A 303 -10.20 -2.19 18.65
CA ALA A 303 -9.99 -2.99 19.85
C ALA A 303 -11.10 -4.05 20.06
N GLU A 304 -12.32 -3.73 19.67
CA GLU A 304 -13.48 -4.63 19.70
C GLU A 304 -14.00 -4.87 18.27
N LEU A 305 -14.43 -6.09 17.99
CA LEU A 305 -15.11 -6.40 16.73
C LEU A 305 -16.38 -5.54 16.59
N GLU A 306 -16.61 -5.01 15.40
CA GLU A 306 -17.85 -4.31 15.10
C GLU A 306 -18.97 -5.30 14.80
N TYR A 307 -20.18 -4.97 15.24
CA TYR A 307 -21.37 -5.71 14.86
C TYR A 307 -21.71 -5.45 13.40
N ILE A 308 -22.25 -6.46 12.74
CA ILE A 308 -22.87 -6.29 11.43
C ILE A 308 -24.06 -5.32 11.61
N PRO A 309 -24.11 -4.20 10.86
CA PRO A 309 -25.20 -3.24 11.01
C PRO A 309 -26.57 -3.84 10.74
N GLU A 310 -27.60 -3.31 11.43
CA GLU A 310 -28.99 -3.70 11.19
C GLU A 310 -29.37 -3.45 9.71
N GLY A 311 -30.03 -4.42 9.10
CA GLY A 311 -30.44 -4.37 7.70
C GLY A 311 -29.47 -5.00 6.71
N TYR A 312 -28.19 -5.20 7.04
CA TYR A 312 -27.19 -5.77 6.13
C TYR A 312 -27.47 -7.23 5.72
N THR A 313 -28.31 -7.95 6.47
CA THR A 313 -28.71 -9.33 6.12
C THR A 313 -29.80 -9.41 5.05
N THR A 314 -30.31 -8.27 4.58
CA THR A 314 -31.33 -8.18 3.53
C THR A 314 -30.72 -7.69 2.21
N PRO A 315 -31.37 -7.88 1.05
CA PRO A 315 -30.83 -7.42 -0.22
C PRO A 315 -30.53 -5.91 -0.25
N ALA A 316 -29.36 -5.53 -0.76
CA ALA A 316 -28.94 -4.15 -0.95
C ALA A 316 -29.59 -3.53 -2.21
N GLU A 317 -29.53 -2.20 -2.33
CA GLU A 317 -30.04 -1.47 -3.51
C GLU A 317 -29.19 -1.76 -4.75
N HIS A 318 -27.86 -1.86 -4.57
CA HIS A 318 -26.92 -2.13 -5.65
C HIS A 318 -26.14 -3.44 -5.37
N PRO A 319 -26.78 -4.61 -5.57
CA PRO A 319 -26.16 -5.89 -5.22
C PRO A 319 -25.10 -6.31 -6.25
N GLY A 320 -24.02 -6.91 -5.77
CA GLY A 320 -23.08 -7.68 -6.57
C GLY A 320 -23.71 -8.98 -7.11
N THR A 321 -22.98 -9.74 -7.88
CA THR A 321 -23.42 -10.99 -8.51
C THR A 321 -22.62 -12.18 -8.02
N LEU A 322 -23.24 -13.38 -8.04
CA LEU A 322 -22.57 -14.66 -7.83
C LEU A 322 -22.49 -15.39 -9.15
N GLU A 323 -21.25 -15.73 -9.55
CA GLU A 323 -20.99 -16.53 -10.75
C GLU A 323 -20.45 -17.91 -10.38
N ARG A 324 -20.84 -18.90 -11.17
CA ARG A 324 -20.29 -20.25 -11.05
C ARG A 324 -19.02 -20.37 -11.88
N LEU A 325 -17.92 -20.82 -11.24
CA LEU A 325 -16.66 -21.15 -11.88
C LEU A 325 -16.41 -22.65 -11.76
N ASP A 326 -16.47 -23.36 -12.89
CA ASP A 326 -16.06 -24.77 -12.96
C ASP A 326 -14.62 -24.84 -13.44
N TYR A 327 -13.78 -25.62 -12.76
CA TYR A 327 -12.36 -25.80 -13.09
C TYR A 327 -11.96 -27.27 -12.99
N GLN A 328 -10.88 -27.63 -13.68
CA GLN A 328 -10.34 -28.98 -13.65
C GLN A 328 -9.27 -29.06 -12.57
N THR A 329 -9.26 -30.18 -11.84
CA THR A 329 -8.27 -30.48 -10.82
C THR A 329 -8.07 -31.99 -10.71
N TRP A 330 -7.29 -32.44 -9.74
CA TRP A 330 -7.03 -33.84 -9.48
C TRP A 330 -7.53 -34.27 -8.11
N GLU A 331 -7.70 -35.59 -7.91
CA GLU A 331 -8.07 -36.13 -6.61
C GLU A 331 -7.08 -35.72 -5.54
N SER A 332 -7.56 -35.06 -4.48
CA SER A 332 -6.75 -34.30 -3.53
C SER A 332 -5.69 -35.15 -2.79
N LEU A 333 -6.01 -36.41 -2.41
CA LEU A 333 -5.11 -37.24 -1.61
C LEU A 333 -4.04 -37.97 -2.43
N SER A 334 -4.16 -37.92 -3.75
CA SER A 334 -3.22 -38.47 -4.74
C SER A 334 -2.95 -37.45 -5.86
N TYR A 335 -2.94 -36.16 -5.50
CA TYR A 335 -2.84 -35.05 -6.46
C TYR A 335 -1.62 -35.21 -7.38
N GLU A 336 -0.46 -35.45 -6.83
CA GLU A 336 0.81 -35.61 -7.55
C GLU A 336 0.80 -36.75 -8.57
N ASP A 337 -0.02 -37.79 -8.35
CA ASP A 337 -0.09 -38.97 -9.24
C ASP A 337 -0.86 -38.67 -10.53
N HIS A 338 -1.67 -37.60 -10.58
CA HIS A 338 -2.51 -37.21 -11.70
C HIS A 338 -3.37 -38.36 -12.27
N THR A 339 -3.83 -39.29 -11.39
CA THR A 339 -4.52 -40.50 -11.82
C THR A 339 -6.03 -40.34 -11.99
N ARG A 340 -6.63 -39.41 -11.22
CA ARG A 340 -8.06 -39.14 -11.25
C ARG A 340 -8.35 -37.65 -11.37
N GLN A 341 -8.76 -37.23 -12.56
CA GLN A 341 -9.18 -35.85 -12.80
C GLN A 341 -10.61 -35.65 -12.27
N LEU A 342 -10.85 -34.48 -11.71
CA LEU A 342 -12.13 -34.02 -11.20
C LEU A 342 -12.49 -32.68 -11.85
N THR A 343 -13.79 -32.42 -12.00
CA THR A 343 -14.32 -31.08 -12.24
C THR A 343 -14.90 -30.60 -10.93
N LYS A 344 -14.39 -29.50 -10.41
CA LYS A 344 -14.90 -28.87 -9.19
C LYS A 344 -15.49 -27.51 -9.49
N THR A 345 -16.32 -27.03 -8.57
CA THR A 345 -17.00 -25.73 -8.68
C THR A 345 -16.52 -24.83 -7.54
N ALA A 346 -16.29 -23.56 -7.84
CA ALA A 346 -16.25 -22.48 -6.87
C ALA A 346 -17.36 -21.46 -7.22
N TRP A 347 -17.96 -20.83 -6.22
CA TRP A 347 -18.76 -19.62 -6.44
C TRP A 347 -17.89 -18.40 -6.35
N VAL A 348 -18.10 -17.43 -7.23
CA VAL A 348 -17.32 -16.20 -7.29
C VAL A 348 -18.27 -15.01 -7.16
N TYR A 349 -18.09 -14.24 -6.10
CA TYR A 349 -18.80 -12.97 -5.91
C TYR A 349 -18.03 -11.86 -6.63
N LEU A 350 -18.77 -11.12 -7.45
CA LEU A 350 -18.31 -9.92 -8.12
C LEU A 350 -19.06 -8.71 -7.55
N PRO A 351 -18.38 -7.65 -7.12
CA PRO A 351 -19.03 -6.49 -6.52
C PRO A 351 -19.89 -5.74 -7.52
N TYR A 352 -20.86 -4.96 -7.05
CA TYR A 352 -21.65 -4.08 -7.92
C TYR A 352 -20.73 -3.17 -8.75
N GLY A 353 -21.02 -3.06 -10.03
CA GLY A 353 -20.20 -2.27 -10.95
C GLY A 353 -18.85 -2.92 -11.32
N TYR A 354 -18.69 -4.24 -11.10
CA TYR A 354 -17.53 -4.96 -11.60
C TYR A 354 -17.33 -4.72 -13.10
N THR A 355 -16.11 -4.40 -13.50
CA THR A 355 -15.69 -4.22 -14.90
C THR A 355 -14.31 -4.86 -15.13
N PRO A 356 -14.05 -5.44 -16.31
CA PRO A 356 -12.73 -5.97 -16.62
C PRO A 356 -11.64 -4.90 -16.77
N ASP A 357 -12.00 -3.62 -16.84
CA ASP A 357 -11.07 -2.50 -16.98
C ASP A 357 -10.49 -2.02 -15.63
N ARG A 358 -10.92 -2.61 -14.51
CA ARG A 358 -10.43 -2.31 -13.17
C ARG A 358 -9.90 -3.57 -12.51
N LYS A 359 -8.74 -3.49 -11.85
CA LYS A 359 -8.16 -4.59 -11.07
C LYS A 359 -8.81 -4.69 -9.68
N TYR A 360 -8.99 -5.91 -9.18
CA TYR A 360 -9.63 -6.17 -7.88
C TYR A 360 -8.77 -7.10 -7.02
N ASN A 361 -8.76 -6.83 -5.72
CA ASN A 361 -8.23 -7.76 -4.72
C ASN A 361 -9.10 -9.03 -4.66
N VAL A 362 -8.52 -10.16 -4.30
CA VAL A 362 -9.21 -11.45 -4.27
C VAL A 362 -9.14 -12.08 -2.89
N MET A 363 -10.29 -12.35 -2.29
CA MET A 363 -10.41 -13.09 -1.03
C MET A 363 -10.97 -14.49 -1.27
N TYR A 364 -10.24 -15.52 -0.86
CA TYR A 364 -10.69 -16.90 -0.89
C TYR A 364 -11.27 -17.26 0.49
N LEU A 365 -12.53 -17.70 0.55
CA LEU A 365 -13.21 -18.05 1.80
C LEU A 365 -13.60 -19.53 1.82
N SER A 366 -12.87 -20.30 2.60
CA SER A 366 -13.07 -21.75 2.76
C SER A 366 -14.20 -22.06 3.74
N HIS A 367 -15.09 -22.96 3.35
CA HIS A 367 -16.19 -23.40 4.18
C HIS A 367 -15.77 -24.28 5.37
N GLY A 368 -16.63 -24.38 6.38
CA GLY A 368 -16.46 -25.25 7.54
C GLY A 368 -16.77 -26.72 7.28
N GLY A 369 -16.79 -27.52 8.35
CA GLY A 369 -17.21 -28.92 8.28
C GLY A 369 -18.71 -29.04 7.95
N ARG A 370 -19.10 -30.10 7.24
CA ARG A 370 -20.47 -30.38 6.79
C ARG A 370 -21.06 -29.32 5.85
N SER A 371 -20.22 -28.67 5.10
CA SER A 371 -20.53 -27.54 4.23
C SER A 371 -19.89 -27.73 2.85
N ASN A 372 -20.15 -26.82 1.95
CA ASN A 372 -19.62 -26.79 0.60
C ASN A 372 -19.44 -25.33 0.11
N GLU A 373 -19.07 -25.13 -1.14
CA GLU A 373 -18.80 -23.85 -1.79
C GLU A 373 -20.00 -22.87 -1.78
N ALA A 374 -21.25 -23.37 -1.68
CA ALA A 374 -22.44 -22.52 -1.62
C ALA A 374 -22.83 -22.09 -0.19
N SER A 375 -22.21 -22.69 0.84
CA SER A 375 -22.73 -22.58 2.22
C SER A 375 -22.68 -21.16 2.79
N MET A 376 -21.70 -20.33 2.39
CA MET A 376 -21.50 -19.00 2.98
C MET A 376 -22.32 -17.92 2.26
N MET A 377 -22.20 -17.81 0.95
CA MET A 377 -22.89 -16.77 0.16
C MET A 377 -24.09 -17.26 -0.64
N GLY A 378 -24.33 -18.56 -0.67
CA GLY A 378 -25.38 -19.18 -1.49
C GLY A 378 -24.97 -19.34 -2.95
N THR A 379 -25.94 -19.24 -3.82
CA THR A 379 -25.81 -19.33 -5.28
C THR A 379 -26.44 -18.10 -5.95
N SER A 380 -26.31 -17.99 -7.27
CA SER A 380 -27.00 -16.93 -8.04
C SER A 380 -28.51 -16.90 -7.84
N ASP A 381 -29.13 -18.06 -7.67
CA ASP A 381 -30.59 -18.21 -7.55
C ASP A 381 -31.09 -18.15 -6.09
N ASP A 382 -30.19 -18.43 -5.12
CA ASP A 382 -30.49 -18.46 -3.69
C ASP A 382 -29.34 -17.84 -2.89
N PRO A 383 -29.19 -16.50 -2.90
CA PRO A 383 -28.12 -15.80 -2.17
C PRO A 383 -28.39 -15.84 -0.66
N HIS A 384 -27.34 -16.07 0.13
CA HIS A 384 -27.37 -16.12 1.59
C HIS A 384 -27.01 -14.76 2.22
N GLU A 385 -27.24 -14.63 3.52
CA GLU A 385 -27.04 -13.39 4.30
C GLU A 385 -25.65 -12.77 4.12
N PHE A 386 -24.57 -13.57 4.08
CA PHE A 386 -23.22 -13.03 3.95
C PHE A 386 -22.99 -12.31 2.63
N LYS A 387 -23.66 -12.73 1.55
CA LYS A 387 -23.63 -12.01 0.28
C LYS A 387 -24.24 -10.62 0.43
N HIS A 388 -25.41 -10.52 1.13
CA HIS A 388 -26.05 -9.23 1.37
C HIS A 388 -25.24 -8.32 2.28
N ILE A 389 -24.57 -8.90 3.30
CA ILE A 389 -23.65 -8.16 4.18
C ILE A 389 -22.51 -7.54 3.36
N MET A 390 -21.93 -8.29 2.42
CA MET A 390 -20.87 -7.77 1.55
C MET A 390 -21.37 -6.67 0.60
N ASP A 391 -22.56 -6.85 0.02
CA ASP A 391 -23.18 -5.83 -0.83
C ASP A 391 -23.30 -4.49 -0.10
N HIS A 392 -23.92 -4.49 1.08
CA HIS A 392 -24.09 -3.28 1.89
C HIS A 392 -22.76 -2.71 2.36
N ALA A 393 -21.82 -3.56 2.78
CA ALA A 393 -20.53 -3.09 3.27
C ALA A 393 -19.70 -2.39 2.17
N ILE A 394 -19.81 -2.85 0.93
CA ILE A 394 -19.17 -2.23 -0.24
C ILE A 394 -19.94 -0.96 -0.65
N GLU A 395 -21.28 -0.99 -0.68
CA GLU A 395 -22.11 0.16 -1.00
C GLU A 395 -21.89 1.32 -0.03
N ASP A 396 -21.75 1.04 1.27
CA ASP A 396 -21.47 2.01 2.33
C ASP A 396 -19.98 2.42 2.41
N GLY A 397 -19.11 1.89 1.55
CA GLY A 397 -17.68 2.19 1.53
C GLY A 397 -16.90 1.68 2.73
N LYS A 398 -17.44 0.70 3.49
CA LYS A 398 -16.77 0.07 4.64
C LYS A 398 -15.79 -1.02 4.23
N ILE A 399 -15.97 -1.57 3.04
CA ILE A 399 -15.09 -2.56 2.42
C ILE A 399 -14.86 -2.12 0.98
N GLN A 400 -13.61 -2.13 0.54
CA GLN A 400 -13.28 -1.85 -0.85
C GLN A 400 -13.90 -2.91 -1.78
N PRO A 401 -14.36 -2.53 -2.99
CA PRO A 401 -14.83 -3.52 -3.96
C PRO A 401 -13.77 -4.58 -4.24
N LEU A 402 -14.11 -5.86 -3.99
CA LEU A 402 -13.20 -6.99 -4.15
C LEU A 402 -13.94 -8.20 -4.75
N ILE A 403 -13.19 -9.15 -5.29
CA ILE A 403 -13.68 -10.46 -5.70
C ILE A 403 -13.61 -11.41 -4.50
N ILE A 404 -14.69 -12.19 -4.25
CA ILE A 404 -14.65 -13.23 -3.22
C ILE A 404 -14.89 -14.58 -3.89
N VAL A 405 -13.94 -15.49 -3.70
CA VAL A 405 -13.97 -16.85 -4.22
C VAL A 405 -14.34 -17.81 -3.09
N LEU A 406 -15.35 -18.63 -3.30
CA LEU A 406 -15.84 -19.61 -2.35
C LEU A 406 -15.53 -21.02 -2.89
N PRO A 407 -14.35 -21.56 -2.59
CA PRO A 407 -13.95 -22.88 -3.03
C PRO A 407 -14.52 -23.98 -2.12
N THR A 408 -14.36 -25.23 -2.54
CA THR A 408 -14.60 -26.38 -1.67
C THR A 408 -13.38 -27.29 -1.60
N TYR A 409 -13.01 -27.71 -0.39
CA TYR A 409 -12.04 -28.80 -0.18
C TYR A 409 -12.71 -30.20 -0.25
N ASN A 410 -14.03 -30.29 -0.40
CA ASN A 410 -14.68 -31.55 -0.74
C ASN A 410 -14.04 -32.11 -2.02
N ASN A 411 -13.82 -33.42 -2.04
CA ASN A 411 -12.98 -34.06 -3.05
C ASN A 411 -13.84 -34.87 -4.04
N THR A 412 -14.10 -36.14 -3.67
CA THR A 412 -14.84 -37.03 -4.55
C THR A 412 -16.33 -37.11 -4.22
N SER A 413 -16.76 -36.51 -3.12
CA SER A 413 -18.14 -36.42 -2.68
C SER A 413 -18.40 -35.05 -2.06
N GLU A 414 -19.55 -34.45 -2.36
CA GLU A 414 -20.04 -33.19 -1.76
C GLU A 414 -20.19 -33.26 -0.23
N SER A 415 -20.24 -34.48 0.33
CA SER A 415 -20.37 -34.72 1.77
C SER A 415 -19.05 -35.07 2.48
N ASP A 416 -17.90 -35.00 1.81
CA ASP A 416 -16.60 -35.34 2.39
C ASP A 416 -16.28 -34.52 3.65
N SER A 417 -16.69 -33.24 3.68
CA SER A 417 -16.58 -32.33 4.84
C SER A 417 -17.39 -32.78 6.06
N GLY A 418 -18.30 -33.75 5.91
CA GLY A 418 -19.05 -34.37 7.00
C GLY A 418 -18.22 -35.34 7.85
N ASN A 419 -17.10 -35.81 7.35
CA ASN A 419 -16.16 -36.68 8.06
C ASN A 419 -14.96 -35.86 8.56
N TYR A 420 -14.87 -35.66 9.87
CA TYR A 420 -13.83 -34.84 10.50
C TYR A 420 -12.40 -35.28 10.13
N SER A 421 -12.09 -36.57 10.23
CA SER A 421 -10.74 -37.08 9.93
C SER A 421 -10.39 -36.98 8.45
N LEU A 422 -11.37 -37.11 7.55
CA LEU A 422 -11.18 -36.90 6.12
C LEU A 422 -10.98 -35.40 5.83
N SER A 423 -11.81 -34.55 6.42
CA SER A 423 -11.69 -33.09 6.26
C SER A 423 -10.31 -32.55 6.63
N LEU A 424 -9.73 -33.03 7.76
CA LEU A 424 -8.36 -32.64 8.15
C LEU A 424 -7.32 -33.04 7.10
N ARG A 425 -7.48 -34.20 6.47
CA ARG A 425 -6.57 -34.63 5.40
C ARG A 425 -6.78 -33.84 4.11
N LEU A 426 -8.03 -33.56 3.78
CA LEU A 426 -8.36 -32.78 2.57
C LEU A 426 -7.89 -31.35 2.67
N THR A 427 -8.12 -30.67 3.80
CA THR A 427 -7.60 -29.31 4.02
C THR A 427 -6.08 -29.27 3.99
N GLY A 428 -5.39 -30.30 4.53
CA GLY A 428 -3.93 -30.40 4.48
C GLY A 428 -3.35 -30.59 3.07
N ASN A 429 -4.15 -31.06 2.10
CA ASN A 429 -3.72 -31.26 0.71
C ASN A 429 -4.31 -30.22 -0.28
N PHE A 430 -5.24 -29.37 0.18
CA PHE A 430 -5.96 -28.42 -0.67
C PHE A 430 -5.01 -27.41 -1.36
N HIS A 431 -3.88 -27.12 -0.76
CA HIS A 431 -2.88 -26.20 -1.30
C HIS A 431 -2.42 -26.57 -2.72
N ASN A 432 -2.34 -27.87 -3.06
CA ASN A 432 -1.96 -28.32 -4.40
C ASN A 432 -2.99 -27.87 -5.45
N GLU A 433 -4.27 -28.15 -5.20
CA GLU A 433 -5.38 -27.69 -6.04
C GLU A 433 -5.46 -26.16 -6.09
N LEU A 434 -5.28 -25.52 -4.94
CA LEU A 434 -5.39 -24.06 -4.80
C LEU A 434 -4.43 -23.33 -5.73
N VAL A 435 -3.14 -23.64 -5.67
CA VAL A 435 -2.11 -22.89 -6.40
C VAL A 435 -1.97 -23.34 -7.86
N ASN A 436 -2.25 -24.60 -8.18
CA ASN A 436 -2.03 -25.11 -9.53
C ASN A 436 -3.28 -25.04 -10.43
N ASP A 437 -4.47 -25.05 -9.85
CA ASP A 437 -5.71 -25.15 -10.63
C ASP A 437 -6.68 -24.00 -10.36
N LEU A 438 -7.03 -23.73 -9.09
CA LEU A 438 -8.07 -22.74 -8.76
C LEU A 438 -7.61 -21.30 -8.94
N ILE A 439 -6.47 -20.89 -8.36
CA ILE A 439 -5.95 -19.53 -8.52
C ILE A 439 -5.75 -19.22 -9.99
N PRO A 440 -5.06 -20.05 -10.80
CA PRO A 440 -4.95 -19.78 -12.25
C PRO A 440 -6.29 -19.66 -12.97
N ALA A 441 -7.30 -20.45 -12.61
CA ALA A 441 -8.62 -20.37 -13.23
C ALA A 441 -9.35 -19.05 -12.89
N VAL A 442 -9.21 -18.56 -11.66
CA VAL A 442 -9.76 -17.28 -11.20
C VAL A 442 -9.05 -16.11 -11.89
N GLU A 443 -7.72 -16.07 -11.81
CA GLU A 443 -6.90 -14.99 -12.35
C GLU A 443 -6.97 -14.90 -13.88
N PHE A 444 -7.21 -16.01 -14.57
CA PHE A 444 -7.44 -16.01 -16.02
C PHE A 444 -8.81 -15.43 -16.41
N ARG A 445 -9.82 -15.63 -15.55
CA ARG A 445 -11.21 -15.29 -15.89
C ARG A 445 -11.63 -13.90 -15.46
N TYR A 446 -11.09 -13.41 -14.34
CA TYR A 446 -11.51 -12.16 -13.72
C TYR A 446 -10.37 -11.14 -13.71
N SER A 447 -10.72 -9.86 -13.67
CA SER A 447 -9.75 -8.78 -13.61
C SER A 447 -9.18 -8.63 -12.21
N THR A 448 -7.98 -9.14 -12.02
CA THR A 448 -7.23 -9.11 -10.76
C THR A 448 -5.89 -8.39 -10.95
N TYR A 449 -5.05 -8.39 -9.94
CA TYR A 449 -3.71 -7.82 -10.03
C TYR A 449 -2.67 -8.76 -10.64
N ALA A 450 -3.01 -10.04 -10.90
CA ALA A 450 -2.10 -10.94 -11.59
C ALA A 450 -2.02 -10.59 -13.09
N GLU A 451 -0.81 -10.37 -13.58
CA GLU A 451 -0.55 -10.08 -15.00
C GLU A 451 -0.44 -11.35 -15.84
N SER A 452 -0.12 -12.47 -15.18
CA SER A 452 -0.10 -13.80 -15.78
C SER A 452 -0.51 -14.85 -14.77
N THR A 453 -0.89 -16.03 -15.24
CA THR A 453 -1.28 -17.18 -14.40
C THR A 453 -0.13 -18.16 -14.16
N ASP A 454 1.08 -17.82 -14.57
CA ASP A 454 2.28 -18.58 -14.22
C ASP A 454 2.78 -18.25 -12.81
N LEU A 455 3.78 -18.98 -12.33
CA LEU A 455 4.34 -18.80 -11.01
C LEU A 455 4.78 -17.35 -10.74
N ALA A 456 5.43 -16.72 -11.71
CA ALA A 456 5.98 -15.37 -11.54
C ALA A 456 4.85 -14.32 -11.38
N GLY A 457 3.82 -14.35 -12.24
CA GLY A 457 2.68 -13.44 -12.14
C GLY A 457 1.84 -13.68 -10.88
N LEU A 458 1.67 -14.95 -10.47
CA LEU A 458 0.93 -15.27 -9.25
C LEU A 458 1.66 -14.86 -7.98
N THR A 459 2.98 -14.99 -7.91
CA THR A 459 3.77 -14.54 -6.76
C THR A 459 3.92 -13.01 -6.73
N ALA A 460 4.08 -12.36 -7.88
CA ALA A 460 4.15 -10.90 -7.96
C ALA A 460 2.86 -10.21 -7.48
N SER A 461 1.69 -10.84 -7.68
CA SER A 461 0.38 -10.31 -7.26
C SER A 461 -0.08 -10.80 -5.88
N ARG A 462 0.80 -11.43 -5.09
CA ARG A 462 0.49 -12.05 -3.78
C ARG A 462 -0.18 -11.08 -2.79
N ASP A 463 0.23 -9.82 -2.79
CA ASP A 463 -0.25 -8.78 -1.87
C ASP A 463 -1.74 -8.42 -2.08
N HIS A 464 -2.27 -8.84 -3.20
CA HIS A 464 -3.67 -8.65 -3.58
C HIS A 464 -4.53 -9.91 -3.36
N ARG A 465 -4.00 -10.93 -2.63
CA ARG A 465 -4.76 -12.13 -2.25
C ARG A 465 -4.81 -12.35 -0.76
N GLY A 466 -5.99 -12.77 -0.29
CA GLY A 466 -6.25 -13.21 1.06
C GLY A 466 -6.94 -14.57 1.10
N PHE A 467 -6.74 -15.30 2.19
CA PHE A 467 -7.41 -16.57 2.45
C PHE A 467 -7.99 -16.58 3.85
N GLY A 468 -9.22 -17.04 4.00
CA GLY A 468 -9.88 -17.09 5.29
C GLY A 468 -10.88 -18.24 5.41
N GLY A 469 -11.35 -18.47 6.63
CA GLY A 469 -12.38 -19.45 6.88
C GLY A 469 -12.66 -19.68 8.37
N PHE A 470 -13.81 -20.27 8.65
CA PHE A 470 -14.29 -20.55 9.98
C PHE A 470 -14.27 -22.06 10.25
N SER A 471 -13.92 -22.49 11.48
CA SER A 471 -13.95 -23.89 11.90
C SER A 471 -12.96 -24.76 11.05
N MET A 472 -13.44 -25.74 10.28
CA MET A 472 -12.61 -26.49 9.35
C MET A 472 -12.04 -25.61 8.24
N GLY A 473 -12.73 -24.52 7.85
CA GLY A 473 -12.18 -23.50 6.97
C GLY A 473 -11.00 -22.75 7.58
N SER A 474 -10.99 -22.57 8.91
CA SER A 474 -9.82 -22.08 9.64
C SER A 474 -8.63 -23.04 9.55
N MET A 475 -8.87 -24.35 9.67
CA MET A 475 -7.82 -25.36 9.46
C MET A 475 -7.24 -25.27 8.05
N ASN A 476 -8.11 -25.08 7.04
CA ASN A 476 -7.67 -24.89 5.66
C ASN A 476 -6.86 -23.60 5.50
N THR A 477 -7.24 -22.52 6.21
CA THR A 477 -6.49 -21.25 6.21
C THR A 477 -5.09 -21.43 6.80
N TRP A 478 -4.96 -22.17 7.91
CA TRP A 478 -3.65 -22.45 8.50
C TRP A 478 -2.76 -23.32 7.59
N HIS A 479 -3.32 -24.29 6.86
CA HIS A 479 -2.58 -25.04 5.85
C HIS A 479 -2.23 -24.19 4.63
N THR A 480 -3.10 -23.24 4.24
CA THR A 480 -2.76 -22.27 3.20
C THR A 480 -1.62 -21.37 3.65
N PHE A 481 -1.59 -20.94 4.91
CA PHE A 481 -0.43 -20.22 5.47
C PHE A 481 0.85 -21.07 5.43
N GLU A 482 0.75 -22.37 5.76
CA GLU A 482 1.90 -23.28 5.76
C GLU A 482 2.52 -23.49 4.36
N TYR A 483 1.70 -23.63 3.32
CA TYR A 483 2.16 -24.05 2.00
C TYR A 483 2.11 -22.97 0.93
N CYS A 484 1.37 -21.88 1.15
CA CYS A 484 1.07 -20.89 0.12
C CYS A 484 1.43 -19.44 0.53
N LEU A 485 2.37 -19.26 1.46
CA LEU A 485 2.76 -17.94 1.94
C LEU A 485 3.31 -17.04 0.82
N ASP A 486 3.90 -17.63 -0.22
CA ASP A 486 4.37 -16.92 -1.43
C ASP A 486 3.24 -16.44 -2.35
N TYR A 487 1.98 -16.84 -2.08
CA TYR A 487 0.82 -16.48 -2.91
C TYR A 487 -0.19 -15.60 -2.21
N PHE A 488 -0.11 -15.43 -0.88
CA PHE A 488 -1.08 -14.72 -0.07
C PHE A 488 -0.41 -13.79 0.93
N ARG A 489 -0.97 -12.59 1.09
CA ARG A 489 -0.58 -11.63 2.13
C ARG A 489 -1.45 -11.74 3.37
N TYR A 490 -2.78 -11.88 3.21
CA TYR A 490 -3.74 -11.82 4.28
C TYR A 490 -4.34 -13.18 4.62
N PHE A 491 -4.44 -13.46 5.93
CA PHE A 491 -5.02 -14.69 6.43
C PHE A 491 -6.05 -14.39 7.51
N ALA A 492 -7.26 -14.99 7.40
CA ALA A 492 -8.36 -14.80 8.35
C ALA A 492 -8.88 -16.14 8.92
N PRO A 493 -8.05 -16.91 9.66
CA PRO A 493 -8.52 -18.11 10.34
C PRO A 493 -9.38 -17.73 11.56
N SER A 494 -10.57 -18.34 11.73
CA SER A 494 -11.48 -18.05 12.83
C SER A 494 -12.01 -19.32 13.46
N SER A 495 -12.05 -19.38 14.80
CA SER A 495 -12.59 -20.50 15.59
C SER A 495 -12.06 -21.88 15.19
N GLY A 496 -10.77 -21.97 14.90
CA GLY A 496 -10.03 -23.20 14.59
C GLY A 496 -8.54 -22.95 14.74
N GLY A 497 -7.87 -23.63 15.66
CA GLY A 497 -6.51 -23.34 16.09
C GLY A 497 -5.43 -23.57 15.03
N PRO A 498 -4.22 -23.05 15.24
CA PRO A 498 -3.06 -23.33 14.40
C PRO A 498 -2.77 -24.83 14.28
N ILE A 499 -2.20 -25.23 13.16
CA ILE A 499 -1.86 -26.66 12.87
C ILE A 499 -0.71 -27.22 13.70
N GLY A 500 0.02 -26.33 14.42
CA GLY A 500 1.13 -26.71 15.29
C GLY A 500 1.23 -25.77 16.49
N ASN A 501 2.30 -25.89 17.25
CA ASN A 501 2.62 -24.95 18.30
C ASN A 501 3.26 -23.67 17.72
N GLY A 502 3.47 -22.63 18.57
CA GLY A 502 4.06 -21.37 18.15
C GLY A 502 5.39 -21.52 17.42
N ALA A 503 6.29 -22.37 17.93
CA ALA A 503 7.58 -22.64 17.29
C ALA A 503 7.44 -23.28 15.89
N TYR A 504 6.48 -24.18 15.70
CA TYR A 504 6.19 -24.75 14.38
C TYR A 504 5.69 -23.68 13.40
N MET A 505 4.77 -22.81 13.86
CA MET A 505 4.26 -21.70 13.03
C MET A 505 5.36 -20.71 12.66
N ALA A 506 6.27 -20.40 13.60
CA ALA A 506 7.43 -19.55 13.32
C ALA A 506 8.39 -20.21 12.31
N ASP A 507 8.63 -21.53 12.41
CA ASP A 507 9.48 -22.26 11.48
C ASP A 507 8.92 -22.27 10.02
N ILE A 508 7.59 -22.16 9.83
CA ILE A 508 6.99 -21.98 8.51
C ILE A 508 7.52 -20.70 7.85
N VAL A 509 7.48 -19.59 8.55
CA VAL A 509 7.96 -18.29 8.06
C VAL A 509 9.47 -18.32 7.83
N ASN A 510 10.25 -18.82 8.79
CA ASN A 510 11.70 -18.92 8.70
C ASN A 510 12.20 -19.78 7.52
N ARG A 511 11.39 -20.70 7.02
CA ARG A 511 11.69 -21.54 5.84
C ARG A 511 11.17 -20.96 4.52
N SER A 512 10.31 -19.97 4.58
CA SER A 512 9.74 -19.31 3.40
C SER A 512 10.69 -18.25 2.85
N SER A 513 10.32 -17.66 1.71
CA SER A 513 10.98 -16.47 1.15
C SER A 513 10.44 -15.17 1.76
N GLN A 514 9.44 -15.25 2.64
CA GLN A 514 8.74 -14.11 3.21
C GLN A 514 9.27 -13.76 4.61
N SER A 515 9.27 -12.48 4.93
CA SER A 515 9.58 -11.98 6.27
C SER A 515 8.31 -11.81 7.13
N PRO A 516 8.44 -11.62 8.45
CA PRO A 516 7.29 -11.32 9.32
C PRO A 516 6.46 -10.11 8.89
N GLU A 517 7.05 -9.22 8.10
CA GLU A 517 6.42 -7.98 7.64
C GLU A 517 5.61 -8.18 6.34
N ASP A 518 5.74 -9.34 5.69
CA ASP A 518 5.13 -9.60 4.38
C ASP A 518 3.73 -10.20 4.46
N PHE A 519 3.18 -10.44 5.66
CA PHE A 519 1.84 -11.01 5.83
C PHE A 519 1.16 -10.43 7.06
N PHE A 520 -0.17 -10.57 7.12
CA PHE A 520 -0.95 -10.30 8.32
C PHE A 520 -2.00 -11.39 8.57
N ILE A 521 -2.11 -11.82 9.83
CA ILE A 521 -3.08 -12.83 10.27
C ILE A 521 -4.10 -12.17 11.19
N PHE A 522 -5.34 -12.04 10.72
CA PHE A 522 -6.47 -11.60 11.52
C PHE A 522 -7.19 -12.81 12.10
N THR A 523 -7.27 -12.93 13.41
CA THR A 523 -7.94 -14.05 14.08
C THR A 523 -9.08 -13.59 14.98
N ALA A 524 -10.18 -14.38 15.02
CA ALA A 524 -11.32 -14.07 15.87
C ALA A 524 -12.02 -15.34 16.38
N SER A 525 -12.58 -15.27 17.61
CA SER A 525 -13.39 -16.35 18.17
C SER A 525 -14.35 -15.84 19.26
N GLY A 526 -15.45 -16.53 19.43
CA GLY A 526 -16.43 -16.26 20.50
C GLY A 526 -16.06 -16.94 21.81
N THR A 527 -16.34 -16.26 22.96
CA THR A 527 -15.98 -16.80 24.27
C THR A 527 -16.78 -18.07 24.68
N ASN A 528 -17.95 -18.30 24.05
CA ASN A 528 -18.75 -19.51 24.23
C ASN A 528 -18.51 -20.58 23.15
N ASP A 529 -17.56 -20.36 22.26
CA ASP A 529 -17.19 -21.31 21.21
C ASP A 529 -16.41 -22.48 21.82
N PHE A 530 -16.72 -23.72 21.44
CA PHE A 530 -16.01 -24.90 21.95
C PHE A 530 -14.52 -24.91 21.51
N ALA A 531 -14.17 -24.27 20.40
CA ALA A 531 -12.80 -24.15 19.93
C ALA A 531 -12.01 -23.02 20.61
N TYR A 532 -12.68 -22.08 21.27
CA TYR A 532 -12.10 -20.85 21.79
C TYR A 532 -10.84 -21.05 22.63
N SER A 533 -10.90 -21.92 23.65
CA SER A 533 -9.76 -22.09 24.56
C SER A 533 -8.50 -22.60 23.84
N GLY A 534 -8.65 -23.61 22.96
CA GLY A 534 -7.55 -24.14 22.18
C GLY A 534 -7.04 -23.15 21.14
N PHE A 535 -7.95 -22.43 20.48
CA PHE A 535 -7.62 -21.41 19.50
C PHE A 535 -6.81 -20.26 20.13
N LYS A 536 -7.32 -19.67 21.21
CA LYS A 536 -6.64 -18.61 21.95
C LYS A 536 -5.25 -19.04 22.43
N SER A 537 -5.15 -20.23 23.03
CA SER A 537 -3.86 -20.76 23.49
C SER A 537 -2.86 -20.93 22.35
N GLY A 538 -3.30 -21.45 21.20
CA GLY A 538 -2.44 -21.62 20.02
C GLY A 538 -1.95 -20.29 19.45
N VAL A 539 -2.85 -19.31 19.29
CA VAL A 539 -2.50 -17.96 18.79
C VAL A 539 -1.60 -17.22 19.79
N THR A 540 -1.87 -17.34 21.11
CA THR A 540 -1.00 -16.77 22.15
C THR A 540 0.42 -17.35 22.05
N ALA A 541 0.55 -18.66 21.87
CA ALA A 541 1.87 -19.29 21.71
C ALA A 541 2.62 -18.85 20.45
N MET A 542 1.94 -18.42 19.40
CA MET A 542 2.58 -17.77 18.25
C MET A 542 3.22 -16.43 18.64
N GLY A 543 2.49 -15.58 19.35
CA GLY A 543 2.97 -14.29 19.83
C GLY A 543 4.08 -14.36 20.90
N GLU A 544 4.41 -15.56 21.40
CA GLU A 544 5.58 -15.80 22.26
C GLU A 544 6.87 -16.06 21.47
N THR A 545 6.83 -16.05 20.13
CA THR A 545 7.97 -16.23 19.23
C THR A 545 8.43 -14.90 18.67
N ASP A 546 9.67 -14.84 18.15
CA ASP A 546 10.24 -13.63 17.55
C ASP A 546 9.64 -13.30 16.17
N VAL A 547 8.80 -14.19 15.59
CA VAL A 547 8.21 -14.04 14.25
C VAL A 547 6.86 -13.33 14.28
N PHE A 548 6.03 -13.59 15.32
CA PHE A 548 4.68 -13.06 15.37
C PHE A 548 4.55 -11.96 16.43
N THR A 549 4.15 -10.77 15.99
CA THR A 549 3.92 -9.61 16.87
C THR A 549 2.44 -9.27 16.85
N PHE A 550 1.80 -9.27 18.04
CA PHE A 550 0.43 -8.80 18.17
C PHE A 550 0.32 -7.32 17.88
N ALA A 551 -0.60 -6.96 17.00
CA ALA A 551 -0.80 -5.59 16.57
C ALA A 551 -2.23 -5.33 16.08
N ASP A 552 -2.56 -4.04 16.03
CA ASP A 552 -3.82 -3.54 15.49
C ASP A 552 -3.65 -3.05 14.04
N SER A 553 -2.44 -3.02 13.52
CA SER A 553 -2.11 -2.62 12.15
C SER A 553 -0.91 -3.40 11.60
N GLU A 554 -0.77 -3.45 10.28
CA GLU A 554 0.40 -4.05 9.63
C GLU A 554 1.72 -3.31 9.90
N VAL A 555 1.65 -2.04 10.28
CA VAL A 555 2.84 -1.23 10.63
C VAL A 555 3.44 -1.69 11.95
N GLU A 556 2.59 -2.13 12.88
CA GLU A 556 2.99 -2.48 14.26
C GLU A 556 3.30 -3.96 14.43
N GLY A 557 2.81 -4.84 13.53
CA GLY A 557 3.02 -6.27 13.60
C GLY A 557 2.25 -7.05 12.55
N ASN A 558 2.05 -8.37 12.79
CA ASN A 558 1.54 -9.29 11.78
C ASN A 558 0.48 -10.27 12.28
N LEU A 559 0.02 -10.13 13.52
CA LEU A 559 -0.94 -11.02 14.14
C LEU A 559 -1.94 -10.26 14.99
N SER A 560 -3.23 -10.51 14.83
CA SER A 560 -4.25 -10.01 15.75
C SER A 560 -5.12 -11.12 16.29
N PHE A 561 -5.61 -10.95 17.52
CA PHE A 561 -6.63 -11.82 18.10
C PHE A 561 -7.76 -10.98 18.68
N ARG A 562 -8.99 -11.22 18.20
CA ARG A 562 -10.20 -10.54 18.67
C ARG A 562 -11.18 -11.54 19.26
N GLU A 563 -11.82 -11.13 20.33
CA GLU A 563 -12.81 -11.94 21.06
C GLU A 563 -14.20 -11.31 20.90
N ARG A 564 -15.21 -12.17 20.74
CA ARG A 564 -16.61 -11.75 20.85
C ARG A 564 -17.26 -12.43 22.04
N GLU A 565 -17.59 -11.64 23.05
CA GLU A 565 -18.23 -12.13 24.27
C GLU A 565 -19.58 -12.79 23.99
N GLY A 566 -19.78 -14.01 24.51
CA GLY A 566 -21.02 -14.74 24.41
C GLY A 566 -21.29 -15.45 23.07
N TYR A 567 -20.48 -15.23 22.03
CA TYR A 567 -20.68 -15.89 20.72
C TYR A 567 -20.25 -17.35 20.76
N SER A 568 -21.05 -18.17 20.08
CA SER A 568 -20.88 -19.63 19.96
C SER A 568 -20.32 -19.99 18.57
N HIS A 569 -20.15 -21.30 18.33
CA HIS A 569 -19.64 -21.83 17.07
C HIS A 569 -20.76 -21.94 16.03
N ASP A 570 -21.13 -20.85 15.38
CA ASP A 570 -22.25 -20.79 14.44
C ASP A 570 -22.01 -19.85 13.24
N GLY A 571 -22.98 -19.82 12.31
CA GLY A 571 -22.87 -19.03 11.08
C GLY A 571 -22.88 -17.51 11.31
N ASN A 572 -23.55 -17.01 12.35
CA ASN A 572 -23.58 -15.56 12.64
C ASN A 572 -22.18 -15.11 13.10
N ALA A 573 -21.53 -15.91 13.95
CA ALA A 573 -20.15 -15.70 14.36
C ALA A 573 -19.20 -15.70 13.16
N ALA A 574 -19.34 -16.68 12.27
CA ALA A 574 -18.53 -16.77 11.06
C ALA A 574 -18.69 -15.52 10.17
N ASN A 575 -19.93 -15.07 9.94
CA ASN A 575 -20.22 -13.88 9.14
C ASN A 575 -19.59 -12.63 9.74
N GLU A 576 -19.71 -12.44 11.07
CA GLU A 576 -19.17 -11.25 11.75
C GLU A 576 -17.64 -11.22 11.75
N TYR A 577 -16.97 -12.38 11.92
CA TYR A 577 -15.50 -12.42 11.88
C TYR A 577 -14.96 -12.12 10.49
N MET A 578 -15.57 -12.67 9.44
CA MET A 578 -15.16 -12.39 8.06
C MET A 578 -15.49 -10.94 7.65
N TYR A 579 -16.63 -10.39 8.06
CA TYR A 579 -16.96 -8.98 7.87
C TYR A 579 -15.88 -8.07 8.47
N ASN A 580 -15.46 -8.30 9.72
CA ASN A 580 -14.42 -7.51 10.37
C ASN A 580 -13.04 -7.68 9.72
N ALA A 581 -12.66 -8.89 9.32
CA ALA A 581 -11.40 -9.14 8.61
C ALA A 581 -11.34 -8.36 7.28
N LEU A 582 -12.42 -8.40 6.49
CA LEU A 582 -12.50 -7.73 5.19
C LEU A 582 -12.58 -6.20 5.29
N ARG A 583 -13.04 -5.66 6.41
CA ARG A 583 -12.98 -4.22 6.70
C ARG A 583 -11.57 -3.73 7.01
N PHE A 584 -10.69 -4.64 7.36
CA PHE A 584 -9.30 -4.34 7.63
C PHE A 584 -8.41 -4.55 6.39
N PHE A 585 -8.59 -5.66 5.67
CA PHE A 585 -7.79 -5.99 4.49
C PHE A 585 -8.07 -5.02 3.34
N TRP A 586 -7.01 -4.46 2.74
CA TRP A 586 -7.06 -3.55 1.58
C TRP A 586 -7.93 -2.29 1.78
N ASN A 587 -7.96 -1.74 2.98
CA ASN A 587 -8.86 -0.62 3.34
C ASN A 587 -8.11 0.60 3.85
#